data_496a4575fd2f5a72e3f93fbb0ff277d1
#
_entry.id   496a4575fd2f5a72e3f93fbb0ff277d1
#
_cell.length_a   1.000
_cell.length_b   1.000
_cell.length_c   1.000
_cell.angle_alpha   90.00
_cell.angle_beta   90.00
_cell.angle_gamma   90.00
#
_symmetry.space_group_name_H-M   'P 1'
#
loop_
_entity.id
_entity.type
_entity.pdbx_description
1 polymer ?
#
loop_
_entity_poly.entity_id
_entity_poly.type
_entity_poly.pdbx_seq_one_letter_code
_entity_poly.pdbx_strand_id
1 'polypeptide(L)'
;GLARAIGADIHEKGDELFFKYCPQCRGGGNRDKNTFSVNLKSGLFKCFRASCDYHGHFVELARDFDYDLGFGEKRVYRKLPQKPVVVRNGAIEYMAKRGISSEICRKYELTTRTDNKDILVFPFYDETGTLQFVKYRNMKFRKGIDKNKEWSEAETMPILFGIKQCKDF
;
A
#
# COMPACT_ATOMS: atom_id res chain seq x y z
N GLY A 1 13.30 21.47 2.19
CA GLY A 1 13.13 20.14 1.70
C GLY A 1 14.08 19.77 0.57
N LEU A 2 13.67 18.85 -0.28
CA LEU A 2 14.46 18.23 -1.37
C LEU A 2 15.25 19.25 -2.23
N ALA A 3 14.60 20.30 -2.72
CA ALA A 3 15.26 21.30 -3.56
C ALA A 3 16.50 21.94 -2.91
N ARG A 4 16.46 22.20 -1.59
CA ARG A 4 17.63 22.69 -0.84
C ARG A 4 18.70 21.62 -0.72
N ALA A 5 18.31 20.36 -0.48
CA ALA A 5 19.26 19.25 -0.34
C ALA A 5 20.09 19.03 -1.62
N ILE A 6 19.45 19.19 -2.79
CA ILE A 6 20.13 19.06 -4.09
C ILE A 6 20.80 20.39 -4.55
N GLY A 7 20.81 21.42 -3.68
CA GLY A 7 21.46 22.71 -3.96
C GLY A 7 20.84 23.51 -5.10
N ALA A 8 19.53 23.38 -5.31
CA ALA A 8 18.83 24.01 -6.42
C ALA A 8 18.27 25.39 -6.04
N ASP A 9 18.54 26.41 -6.88
CA ASP A 9 17.76 27.64 -6.90
C ASP A 9 16.39 27.35 -7.49
N ILE A 10 15.32 27.68 -6.78
CA ILE A 10 13.95 27.38 -7.18
C ILE A 10 13.08 28.63 -7.18
N HIS A 11 12.05 28.63 -8.03
CA HIS A 11 10.96 29.60 -7.96
C HIS A 11 9.64 28.92 -8.29
N GLU A 12 8.56 29.39 -7.68
CA GLU A 12 7.21 28.91 -7.92
C GLU A 12 6.48 29.78 -8.93
N LYS A 13 5.72 29.16 -9.81
CA LYS A 13 4.79 29.82 -10.72
C LYS A 13 3.54 28.96 -10.90
N GLY A 14 2.44 29.35 -10.28
CA GLY A 14 1.22 28.54 -10.26
C GLY A 14 1.45 27.22 -9.53
N ASP A 15 1.13 26.11 -10.17
CA ASP A 15 1.30 24.78 -9.61
C ASP A 15 2.68 24.14 -9.95
N GLU A 16 3.59 24.92 -10.55
CA GLU A 16 4.91 24.43 -10.97
C GLU A 16 6.03 25.04 -10.13
N LEU A 17 6.91 24.18 -9.66
CA LEU A 17 8.16 24.53 -9.00
C LEU A 17 9.29 24.38 -10.02
N PHE A 18 9.82 25.51 -10.49
CA PHE A 18 10.92 25.54 -11.45
C PHE A 18 12.27 25.54 -10.76
N PHE A 19 13.16 24.75 -11.31
CA PHE A 19 14.57 24.71 -10.90
C PHE A 19 15.40 25.51 -11.92
N LYS A 20 16.34 26.28 -11.43
CA LYS A 20 17.24 27.06 -12.30
C LYS A 20 18.00 26.16 -13.27
N TYR A 21 18.39 24.97 -12.84
CA TYR A 21 19.03 23.93 -13.65
C TYR A 21 18.44 22.56 -13.36
N CYS A 22 18.42 21.70 -14.38
CA CYS A 22 18.06 20.31 -14.17
C CYS A 22 19.12 19.64 -13.26
N PRO A 23 18.70 18.95 -12.20
CA PRO A 23 19.65 18.29 -11.28
C PRO A 23 20.45 17.17 -11.95
N GLN A 24 19.91 16.51 -12.96
CA GLN A 24 20.55 15.41 -13.68
C GLN A 24 21.58 15.91 -14.71
N CYS A 25 21.17 16.75 -15.65
CA CYS A 25 22.06 17.20 -16.73
C CYS A 25 22.76 18.54 -16.46
N ARG A 26 22.37 19.21 -15.37
CA ARG A 26 22.86 20.52 -14.91
C ARG A 26 22.76 21.66 -15.91
N GLY A 27 22.11 21.43 -17.06
CA GLY A 27 21.89 22.43 -18.11
C GLY A 27 23.18 23.09 -18.58
N GLY A 28 23.19 23.69 -19.75
CA GLY A 28 24.38 24.33 -20.29
C GLY A 28 24.24 25.84 -20.51
N GLY A 29 24.51 26.69 -19.54
CA GLY A 29 24.57 28.14 -19.72
C GLY A 29 23.25 28.91 -19.54
N ASN A 30 23.30 30.24 -19.77
CA ASN A 30 22.19 31.15 -19.42
C ASN A 30 20.87 30.96 -20.18
N ARG A 31 20.89 30.25 -21.33
CA ARG A 31 19.69 29.98 -22.13
C ARG A 31 18.88 28.79 -21.64
N ASP A 32 19.45 27.94 -20.77
CA ASP A 32 18.84 26.71 -20.31
C ASP A 32 18.31 26.80 -18.86
N LYS A 33 18.09 28.03 -18.38
CA LYS A 33 17.47 28.27 -17.06
C LYS A 33 15.99 27.85 -17.10
N ASN A 34 15.53 27.29 -15.97
CA ASN A 34 14.13 26.91 -15.78
C ASN A 34 13.63 25.82 -16.76
N THR A 35 14.54 24.96 -17.19
CA THR A 35 14.20 23.82 -18.07
C THR A 35 13.81 22.57 -17.30
N PHE A 36 13.74 22.65 -15.98
CA PHE A 36 13.27 21.55 -15.13
C PHE A 36 12.20 22.05 -14.19
N SER A 37 11.08 21.35 -14.14
CA SER A 37 10.01 21.65 -13.17
C SER A 37 9.46 20.41 -12.49
N VAL A 38 8.85 20.65 -11.34
CA VAL A 38 8.04 19.69 -10.58
C VAL A 38 6.64 20.26 -10.42
N ASN A 39 5.64 19.53 -10.85
CA ASN A 39 4.25 19.91 -10.62
C ASN A 39 3.84 19.58 -9.17
N LEU A 40 3.43 20.59 -8.42
CA LEU A 40 3.14 20.49 -6.99
C LEU A 40 1.86 19.69 -6.67
N LYS A 41 0.93 19.58 -7.63
CA LYS A 41 -0.30 18.81 -7.47
C LYS A 41 -0.12 17.34 -7.81
N SER A 42 0.47 17.06 -8.96
CA SER A 42 0.66 15.69 -9.45
C SER A 42 1.93 15.02 -8.93
N GLY A 43 2.91 15.80 -8.47
CA GLY A 43 4.22 15.32 -8.09
C GLY A 43 5.10 14.90 -9.28
N LEU A 44 4.67 15.12 -10.51
CA LEU A 44 5.45 14.78 -11.69
C LEU A 44 6.54 15.81 -11.95
N PHE A 45 7.71 15.37 -12.36
CA PHE A 45 8.79 16.25 -12.79
C PHE A 45 9.23 15.95 -14.22
N LYS A 46 9.79 16.96 -14.88
CA LYS A 46 10.35 16.81 -16.23
C LYS A 46 11.46 17.83 -16.50
N CYS A 47 12.51 17.36 -17.18
CA CYS A 47 13.46 18.22 -17.87
C CYS A 47 13.00 18.47 -19.31
N PHE A 48 12.88 19.74 -19.70
CA PHE A 48 12.41 20.14 -21.04
C PHE A 48 13.54 20.24 -22.08
N ARG A 49 14.78 19.86 -21.70
CA ARG A 49 15.88 19.80 -22.66
C ARG A 49 15.76 18.54 -23.51
N ALA A 50 15.81 18.70 -24.83
CA ALA A 50 15.68 17.58 -25.77
C ALA A 50 16.74 16.47 -25.58
N SER A 51 17.91 16.82 -25.04
CA SER A 51 19.02 15.87 -24.83
C SER A 51 19.00 15.19 -23.45
N CYS A 52 18.04 15.50 -22.57
CA CYS A 52 18.08 15.03 -21.19
C CYS A 52 17.03 13.97 -20.86
N ASP A 53 15.84 14.13 -21.35
CA ASP A 53 14.66 13.24 -21.11
C ASP A 53 14.48 12.75 -19.63
N TYR A 54 15.05 13.48 -18.64
CA TYR A 54 14.89 13.15 -17.23
C TYR A 54 13.50 13.55 -16.75
N HIS A 55 12.67 12.57 -16.43
CA HIS A 55 11.30 12.76 -15.98
C HIS A 55 10.87 11.63 -15.03
N GLY A 56 9.81 11.85 -14.26
CA GLY A 56 9.28 10.87 -13.32
C GLY A 56 8.42 11.50 -12.24
N HIS A 57 8.29 10.82 -11.12
CA HIS A 57 7.60 11.33 -9.94
C HIS A 57 8.59 11.82 -8.88
N PHE A 58 8.23 12.83 -8.09
CA PHE A 58 9.13 13.45 -7.10
C PHE A 58 9.74 12.45 -6.08
N VAL A 59 9.10 11.30 -5.86
CA VAL A 59 9.64 10.21 -5.03
C VAL A 59 10.87 9.59 -5.67
N GLU A 60 10.86 9.45 -7.02
CA GLU A 60 12.03 8.95 -7.78
C GLU A 60 13.14 9.98 -7.76
N LEU A 61 12.78 11.27 -7.94
CA LEU A 61 13.74 12.38 -7.80
C LEU A 61 14.42 12.37 -6.42
N ALA A 62 13.66 12.16 -5.35
CA ALA A 62 14.21 12.09 -4.00
C ALA A 62 15.17 10.89 -3.84
N ARG A 63 14.80 9.73 -4.35
CA ARG A 63 15.63 8.52 -4.33
C ARG A 63 16.93 8.69 -5.10
N ASP A 64 16.88 9.33 -6.29
CA ASP A 64 18.03 9.53 -7.16
C ASP A 64 19.08 10.47 -6.53
N PHE A 65 18.66 11.27 -5.54
CA PHE A 65 19.52 12.18 -4.77
C PHE A 65 19.65 11.80 -3.29
N ASP A 66 19.35 10.55 -2.92
CA ASP A 66 19.45 10.01 -1.56
C ASP A 66 18.75 10.89 -0.50
N TYR A 67 17.65 11.56 -0.91
CA TYR A 67 16.90 12.42 -0.02
C TYR A 67 15.78 11.66 0.67
N ASP A 68 15.85 11.59 2.00
CA ASP A 68 14.77 11.01 2.80
C ASP A 68 13.57 11.98 2.84
N LEU A 69 12.49 11.57 2.21
CA LEU A 69 11.22 12.32 2.20
C LEU A 69 10.47 12.26 3.54
N GLY A 70 11.01 11.54 4.51
CA GLY A 70 10.34 11.36 5.81
C GLY A 70 9.07 10.50 5.73
N PHE A 71 8.82 9.84 4.59
CA PHE A 71 7.70 8.87 4.48
C PHE A 71 7.97 7.59 5.26
N GLY A 72 9.03 7.55 6.01
CA GLY A 72 9.60 6.37 6.63
C GLY A 72 9.50 6.28 8.14
N GLU A 73 8.57 6.93 8.80
CA GLU A 73 8.15 6.36 10.09
C GLU A 73 7.58 4.99 9.78
N LYS A 74 8.36 3.95 10.05
CA LYS A 74 7.89 2.56 9.95
C LYS A 74 6.61 2.49 10.75
N ARG A 75 5.47 2.33 10.07
CA ARG A 75 4.19 2.17 10.75
C ARG A 75 4.34 1.04 11.75
N VAL A 76 4.20 1.35 13.02
CA VAL A 76 4.18 0.35 14.08
C VAL A 76 2.81 -0.31 14.02
N TYR A 77 2.79 -1.54 13.56
CA TYR A 77 1.56 -2.32 13.52
C TYR A 77 1.29 -3.02 14.84
N ARG A 78 0.03 -3.09 15.22
CA ARG A 78 -0.42 -3.83 16.40
C ARG A 78 -0.24 -5.33 16.18
N LYS A 79 0.38 -6.02 17.12
CA LYS A 79 0.47 -7.48 17.12
C LYS A 79 -0.88 -8.10 17.50
N LEU A 80 -1.33 -9.05 16.69
CA LEU A 80 -2.55 -9.79 16.97
C LEU A 80 -2.30 -10.94 17.94
N PRO A 81 -3.29 -11.29 18.80
CA PRO A 81 -3.21 -12.48 19.65
C PRO A 81 -3.05 -13.75 18.81
N GLN A 82 -2.04 -14.55 19.11
CA GLN A 82 -1.78 -15.83 18.45
C GLN A 82 -2.60 -16.92 19.15
N LYS A 83 -3.81 -17.18 18.64
CA LYS A 83 -4.70 -18.22 19.16
C LYS A 83 -5.04 -19.23 18.08
N PRO A 84 -5.16 -20.52 18.38
CA PRO A 84 -5.63 -21.52 17.42
C PRO A 84 -6.99 -21.13 16.86
N VAL A 85 -7.16 -21.21 15.55
CA VAL A 85 -8.42 -20.94 14.89
C VAL A 85 -9.22 -22.23 14.80
N VAL A 86 -10.43 -22.22 15.33
CA VAL A 86 -11.39 -23.31 15.18
C VAL A 86 -12.30 -23.00 13.99
N VAL A 87 -12.17 -23.79 12.92
CA VAL A 87 -13.03 -23.68 11.75
C VAL A 87 -14.47 -24.09 12.10
N ARG A 88 -15.40 -23.17 11.89
CA ARG A 88 -16.83 -23.37 12.26
C ARG A 88 -17.68 -23.73 11.06
N ASN A 89 -18.72 -24.54 11.29
CA ASN A 89 -19.65 -24.99 10.24
C ASN A 89 -20.28 -23.84 9.46
N GLY A 90 -20.63 -22.73 10.10
CA GLY A 90 -21.19 -21.56 9.41
C GLY A 90 -20.27 -20.96 8.35
N ALA A 91 -18.94 -21.00 8.55
CA ALA A 91 -18.00 -20.61 7.53
C ALA A 91 -17.96 -21.62 6.37
N ILE A 92 -17.94 -22.91 6.69
CA ILE A 92 -17.93 -24.00 5.69
C ILE A 92 -19.21 -23.93 4.82
N GLU A 93 -20.38 -23.83 5.42
CA GLU A 93 -21.66 -23.74 4.72
C GLU A 93 -21.75 -22.52 3.79
N TYR A 94 -21.28 -21.36 4.29
CA TYR A 94 -21.26 -20.15 3.49
C TYR A 94 -20.29 -20.26 2.29
N MET A 95 -19.12 -20.84 2.48
CA MET A 95 -18.12 -21.04 1.44
C MET A 95 -18.53 -22.14 0.45
N ALA A 96 -19.19 -23.20 0.90
CA ALA A 96 -19.72 -24.26 0.06
C ALA A 96 -20.73 -23.73 -0.99
N LYS A 97 -21.58 -22.76 -0.62
CA LYS A 97 -22.48 -22.07 -1.55
C LYS A 97 -21.74 -21.30 -2.67
N ARG A 98 -20.43 -21.12 -2.55
CA ARG A 98 -19.53 -20.48 -3.51
C ARG A 98 -18.58 -21.47 -4.21
N GLY A 99 -18.83 -22.77 -4.06
CA GLY A 99 -18.01 -23.81 -4.66
C GLY A 99 -16.67 -24.05 -3.96
N ILE A 100 -16.49 -23.56 -2.71
CA ILE A 100 -15.26 -23.76 -1.95
C ILE A 100 -15.45 -24.90 -0.96
N SER A 101 -14.60 -25.94 -1.07
CA SER A 101 -14.70 -27.13 -0.25
C SER A 101 -14.35 -26.90 1.22
N SER A 102 -14.81 -27.81 2.09
CA SER A 102 -14.51 -27.78 3.51
C SER A 102 -12.99 -27.95 3.78
N GLU A 103 -12.27 -28.65 2.91
CA GLU A 103 -10.82 -28.83 3.00
C GLU A 103 -10.09 -27.51 2.81
N ILE A 104 -10.50 -26.73 1.80
CA ILE A 104 -9.96 -25.38 1.59
C ILE A 104 -10.27 -24.49 2.79
N CYS A 105 -11.48 -24.53 3.34
CA CYS A 105 -11.81 -23.76 4.55
C CYS A 105 -10.88 -24.13 5.72
N ARG A 106 -10.56 -25.41 5.90
CA ARG A 106 -9.65 -25.87 6.96
C ARG A 106 -8.19 -25.48 6.64
N LYS A 107 -7.73 -25.67 5.40
CA LYS A 107 -6.38 -25.29 4.96
C LYS A 107 -6.08 -23.82 5.22
N TYR A 108 -7.05 -22.94 4.96
CA TYR A 108 -6.91 -21.49 5.14
C TYR A 108 -7.49 -20.97 6.45
N GLU A 109 -7.91 -21.87 7.34
CA GLU A 109 -8.42 -21.55 8.68
C GLU A 109 -9.60 -20.55 8.67
N LEU A 110 -10.45 -20.63 7.64
CA LEU A 110 -11.64 -19.76 7.53
C LEU A 110 -12.63 -20.10 8.63
N THR A 111 -13.12 -19.08 9.34
CA THR A 111 -14.05 -19.29 10.46
C THR A 111 -15.09 -18.18 10.54
N THR A 112 -15.96 -18.22 11.54
CA THR A 112 -16.85 -17.13 11.88
C THR A 112 -16.46 -16.54 13.23
N ARG A 113 -16.83 -15.27 13.46
CA ARG A 113 -16.60 -14.63 14.78
C ARG A 113 -17.33 -15.39 15.87
N THR A 114 -16.79 -15.34 17.08
CA THR A 114 -17.39 -15.97 18.29
C THR A 114 -18.65 -15.26 18.75
N ASP A 115 -18.60 -13.94 18.70
CA ASP A 115 -19.67 -13.04 19.14
C ASP A 115 -20.74 -12.80 18.08
N ASN A 116 -20.40 -13.00 16.79
CA ASN A 116 -21.34 -12.85 15.68
C ASN A 116 -21.07 -13.91 14.60
N LYS A 117 -21.88 -14.94 14.56
CA LYS A 117 -21.77 -16.06 13.61
C LYS A 117 -22.03 -15.67 12.14
N ASP A 118 -22.61 -14.49 11.89
CA ASP A 118 -22.86 -13.98 10.55
C ASP A 118 -21.64 -13.23 9.95
N ILE A 119 -20.56 -13.12 10.68
CA ILE A 119 -19.32 -12.51 10.23
C ILE A 119 -18.29 -13.60 9.93
N LEU A 120 -17.96 -13.75 8.64
CA LEU A 120 -16.86 -14.60 8.17
C LEU A 120 -15.53 -13.94 8.48
N VAL A 121 -14.54 -14.73 8.89
CA VAL A 121 -13.19 -14.30 9.28
C VAL A 121 -12.17 -14.94 8.35
N PHE A 122 -11.32 -14.13 7.77
CA PHE A 122 -10.18 -14.51 6.97
C PHE A 122 -8.91 -14.17 7.76
N PRO A 123 -8.24 -15.14 8.36
CA PRO A 123 -6.95 -14.90 9.02
C PRO A 123 -5.83 -14.91 7.97
N PHE A 124 -4.90 -13.96 8.10
CA PHE A 124 -3.74 -13.84 7.22
C PHE A 124 -2.49 -14.10 8.06
N TYR A 125 -1.77 -15.13 7.71
CA TYR A 125 -0.55 -15.55 8.38
C TYR A 125 0.66 -15.26 7.51
N ASP A 126 1.76 -14.89 8.14
CA ASP A 126 3.05 -14.81 7.47
C ASP A 126 3.66 -16.21 7.20
N GLU A 127 4.84 -16.23 6.62
CA GLU A 127 5.59 -17.46 6.30
C GLU A 127 5.91 -18.31 7.55
N THR A 128 5.99 -17.70 8.73
CA THR A 128 6.23 -18.38 10.00
C THR A 128 4.97 -18.98 10.61
N GLY A 129 3.80 -18.63 10.07
CA GLY A 129 2.49 -18.98 10.61
C GLY A 129 2.02 -18.02 11.70
N THR A 130 2.63 -16.84 11.83
CA THR A 130 2.18 -15.80 12.77
C THR A 130 1.04 -15.00 12.15
N LEU A 131 -0.06 -14.83 12.89
CA LEU A 131 -1.22 -14.03 12.48
C LEU A 131 -0.85 -12.55 12.41
N GLN A 132 -0.88 -11.95 11.24
CA GLN A 132 -0.50 -10.56 11.00
C GLN A 132 -1.70 -9.66 10.68
N PHE A 133 -2.73 -10.21 10.02
CA PHE A 133 -3.86 -9.44 9.55
C PHE A 133 -5.14 -10.26 9.59
N VAL A 134 -6.28 -9.61 9.80
CA VAL A 134 -7.60 -10.27 9.77
C VAL A 134 -8.56 -9.45 8.93
N LYS A 135 -9.23 -10.09 7.99
CA LYS A 135 -10.32 -9.50 7.22
C LYS A 135 -11.65 -10.14 7.62
N TYR A 136 -12.66 -9.32 7.68
CA TYR A 136 -14.04 -9.71 8.03
C TYR A 136 -14.97 -9.49 6.85
N ARG A 137 -16.00 -10.34 6.76
CA ARG A 137 -17.08 -10.20 5.79
C ARG A 137 -18.44 -10.49 6.43
N ASN A 138 -19.36 -9.55 6.30
CA ASN A 138 -20.76 -9.78 6.66
C ASN A 138 -21.42 -10.70 5.64
N MET A 139 -21.74 -11.94 6.04
CA MET A 139 -22.34 -12.96 5.18
C MET A 139 -23.79 -12.65 4.80
N LYS A 140 -24.48 -11.83 5.63
CA LYS A 140 -25.87 -11.40 5.45
C LYS A 140 -25.98 -9.94 5.02
N PHE A 141 -24.93 -9.38 4.44
CA PHE A 141 -24.88 -7.96 4.06
C PHE A 141 -26.05 -7.55 3.17
N ARG A 142 -26.73 -6.47 3.55
CA ARG A 142 -27.83 -5.84 2.81
C ARG A 142 -27.42 -4.43 2.40
N LYS A 143 -27.34 -4.20 1.08
CA LYS A 143 -26.98 -2.89 0.53
C LYS A 143 -28.01 -1.83 0.95
N GLY A 144 -27.55 -0.69 1.44
CA GLY A 144 -28.40 0.41 1.91
C GLY A 144 -28.87 0.30 3.36
N ILE A 145 -28.64 -0.83 4.04
CA ILE A 145 -28.99 -1.07 5.44
C ILE A 145 -27.72 -1.23 6.29
N ASP A 146 -26.86 -2.15 5.89
CA ASP A 146 -25.65 -2.45 6.64
C ASP A 146 -24.50 -1.49 6.25
N LYS A 147 -23.77 -0.97 7.25
CA LYS A 147 -22.69 -0.02 7.05
C LYS A 147 -21.54 -0.58 6.22
N ASN A 148 -21.08 -1.79 6.55
CA ASN A 148 -19.91 -2.39 5.93
C ASN A 148 -20.20 -3.82 5.45
N LYS A 149 -19.86 -4.10 4.19
CA LYS A 149 -19.86 -5.46 3.64
C LYS A 149 -18.60 -6.22 4.07
N GLU A 150 -17.48 -5.55 4.03
CA GLU A 150 -16.16 -6.07 4.38
C GLU A 150 -15.36 -5.00 5.11
N TRP A 151 -14.52 -5.42 6.04
CA TRP A 151 -13.57 -4.55 6.75
C TRP A 151 -12.39 -5.38 7.26
N SER A 152 -11.37 -4.72 7.73
CA SER A 152 -10.19 -5.36 8.33
C SER A 152 -10.01 -4.92 9.77
N GLU A 153 -9.22 -5.70 10.50
CA GLU A 153 -8.73 -5.33 11.82
C GLU A 153 -7.84 -4.09 11.71
N ALA A 154 -8.11 -3.09 12.56
CA ALA A 154 -7.38 -1.81 12.51
C ALA A 154 -5.92 -1.97 12.96
N GLU A 155 -5.04 -1.13 12.42
CA GLU A 155 -3.62 -1.01 12.81
C GLU A 155 -2.81 -2.31 12.70
N THR A 156 -3.27 -3.28 11.90
CA THR A 156 -2.58 -4.55 11.66
C THR A 156 -1.79 -4.52 10.36
N MET A 157 -0.72 -5.31 10.27
CA MET A 157 0.17 -5.34 9.12
C MET A 157 -0.51 -6.00 7.91
N PRO A 158 -0.79 -5.28 6.83
CA PRO A 158 -1.38 -5.88 5.63
C PRO A 158 -0.36 -6.80 4.95
N ILE A 159 -0.77 -8.04 4.73
CA ILE A 159 0.01 -9.05 4.02
C ILE A 159 -0.86 -9.77 2.99
N LEU A 160 -0.26 -10.56 2.10
CA LEU A 160 -1.00 -11.36 1.12
C LEU A 160 -1.68 -12.54 1.81
N PHE A 161 -2.92 -12.84 1.37
CA PHE A 161 -3.64 -14.02 1.84
C PHE A 161 -3.00 -15.29 1.31
N GLY A 162 -2.79 -16.28 2.18
CA GLY A 162 -2.29 -17.59 1.78
C GLY A 162 -0.77 -17.74 1.74
N ILE A 163 0.04 -16.76 2.16
CA ILE A 163 1.50 -16.88 2.20
C ILE A 163 1.94 -18.12 2.97
N LYS A 164 1.34 -18.38 4.14
CA LYS A 164 1.61 -19.57 4.96
C LYS A 164 1.51 -20.88 4.17
N GLN A 165 0.61 -20.93 3.18
CA GLN A 165 0.32 -22.11 2.37
C GLN A 165 1.15 -22.21 1.09
N CYS A 166 1.95 -21.17 0.76
CA CYS A 166 2.78 -21.11 -0.44
C CYS A 166 4.22 -21.62 -0.23
N LYS A 167 4.49 -22.37 0.85
CA LYS A 167 5.85 -22.84 1.19
C LYS A 167 6.40 -23.93 0.27
N ASP A 168 5.62 -24.43 -0.68
CA ASP A 168 5.97 -25.58 -1.52
C ASP A 168 6.28 -25.21 -2.98
N PHE A 169 6.78 -23.97 -3.22
CA PHE A 169 7.23 -23.52 -4.54
C PHE A 169 8.70 -23.13 -4.55
#